data_eb0aa2d385c8465b5368c60fd7ff8def
#
_entry.id   eb0aa2d385c8465b5368c60fd7ff8def
#
_cell.length_a   1.000
_cell.length_b   1.000
_cell.length_c   1.000
_cell.angle_alpha   90.00
_cell.angle_beta   90.00
_cell.angle_gamma   90.00
#
_symmetry.space_group_name_H-M   'P 1'
#
loop_
_entity.id
_entity.type
_entity.pdbx_description
1 polymer ?
#
loop_
_entity_poly.entity_id
_entity_poly.type
_entity_poly.pdbx_seq_one_letter_code
_entity_poly.pdbx_strand_id
1 'polypeptide(L)'
;MESWDLIIIGSGPAALRAAVAAADSGTTPVLIESSGIGAGNSNLDLAGMAASIDEISSSAHRDDTITAGGESTDKIAAARVCGEGVGVLAELERWGLVLRRRDGGLPHASQVSGHSMPRLTGCGDATGRNTTRILEEQAMKRGVLRRADLRAMSLVMDGNQVRGITAYDMSSGEVVGIQSKAVILATAGHQGIWSGSANGAGLGSSLAASAGISLSGLANNPTHPLTVRGTDLNISIDVLGSGGRVRKSSGEDVAS
;
A
#
# COMPACT_ATOMS: atom_id res chain seq x y z
N MET A 1 13.98 25.37 14.04
CA MET A 1 13.97 24.41 12.92
C MET A 1 13.54 23.08 13.49
N GLU A 2 12.51 22.47 12.95
CA GLU A 2 11.98 21.17 13.39
C GLU A 2 12.94 20.05 12.97
N SER A 3 13.18 19.06 13.86
CA SER A 3 14.13 17.95 13.62
C SER A 3 13.57 16.64 14.16
N TRP A 4 13.69 15.57 13.38
CA TRP A 4 13.21 14.23 13.68
C TRP A 4 14.25 13.17 13.36
N ASP A 5 14.17 12.02 13.99
CA ASP A 5 15.00 10.89 13.59
C ASP A 5 14.59 10.37 12.22
N LEU A 6 13.28 10.31 11.96
CA LEU A 6 12.70 9.75 10.75
C LEU A 6 11.49 10.57 10.28
N ILE A 7 11.50 10.99 9.03
CA ILE A 7 10.32 11.50 8.34
C ILE A 7 9.74 10.39 7.49
N ILE A 8 8.42 10.20 7.56
CA ILE A 8 7.67 9.26 6.73
C ILE A 8 6.64 10.07 5.94
N ILE A 9 6.75 10.05 4.61
CA ILE A 9 5.83 10.78 3.73
C ILE A 9 4.77 9.81 3.23
N GLY A 10 3.51 10.06 3.62
CA GLY A 10 2.36 9.24 3.27
C GLY A 10 1.43 8.97 4.44
N SER A 11 0.22 8.47 4.17
CA SER A 11 -0.84 8.21 5.16
C SER A 11 -1.44 6.80 5.06
N GLY A 12 -0.97 6.03 4.10
CA GLY A 12 -1.48 4.68 3.87
C GLY A 12 -0.91 3.63 4.84
N PRO A 13 -1.35 2.36 4.73
CA PRO A 13 -0.88 1.26 5.59
C PRO A 13 0.64 1.11 5.62
N ALA A 14 1.33 1.34 4.50
CA ALA A 14 2.79 1.27 4.44
C ALA A 14 3.45 2.33 5.32
N ALA A 15 2.97 3.58 5.25
CA ALA A 15 3.47 4.67 6.08
C ALA A 15 3.22 4.41 7.57
N LEU A 16 1.99 4.03 7.90
CA LEU A 16 1.59 3.74 9.27
C LEU A 16 2.36 2.55 9.86
N ARG A 17 2.55 1.47 9.07
CA ARG A 17 3.33 0.31 9.52
C ARG A 17 4.81 0.67 9.72
N ALA A 18 5.38 1.49 8.84
CA ALA A 18 6.74 1.99 9.00
C ALA A 18 6.88 2.84 10.28
N ALA A 19 5.91 3.71 10.55
CA ALA A 19 5.89 4.54 11.76
C ALA A 19 5.80 3.69 13.05
N VAL A 20 4.95 2.66 13.04
CA VAL A 20 4.83 1.69 14.15
C VAL A 20 6.17 0.98 14.39
N ALA A 21 6.80 0.48 13.33
CA ALA A 21 8.08 -0.22 13.44
C ALA A 21 9.20 0.70 13.94
N ALA A 22 9.24 1.94 13.46
CA ALA A 22 10.21 2.93 13.91
C ALA A 22 10.04 3.26 15.40
N ALA A 23 8.81 3.49 15.84
CA ALA A 23 8.51 3.76 17.24
C ALA A 23 8.88 2.56 18.14
N ASP A 24 8.58 1.33 17.73
CA ASP A 24 8.95 0.11 18.46
C ASP A 24 10.46 -0.09 18.54
N SER A 25 11.23 0.46 17.60
CA SER A 25 12.70 0.45 17.64
C SER A 25 13.32 1.60 18.46
N GLY A 26 12.51 2.42 19.10
CA GLY A 26 12.97 3.60 19.87
C GLY A 26 13.32 4.82 19.01
N THR A 27 12.99 4.80 17.73
CA THR A 27 13.15 5.94 16.82
C THR A 27 11.97 6.90 16.98
N THR A 28 12.18 8.19 16.80
CA THR A 28 11.11 9.20 16.85
C THR A 28 10.66 9.55 15.42
N PRO A 29 9.59 8.89 14.90
CA PRO A 29 9.09 9.18 13.57
C PRO A 29 8.08 10.33 13.58
N VAL A 30 8.01 11.03 12.45
CA VAL A 30 6.89 11.94 12.12
C VAL A 30 6.27 11.53 10.78
N LEU A 31 4.94 11.46 10.74
CA LEU A 31 4.17 11.26 9.52
C LEU A 31 3.83 12.61 8.89
N ILE A 32 4.19 12.77 7.62
CA ILE A 32 3.88 13.99 6.84
C ILE A 32 2.96 13.60 5.70
N GLU A 33 1.80 14.26 5.67
CA GLU A 33 0.80 14.03 4.62
C GLU A 33 -0.08 15.27 4.46
N SER A 34 -0.57 15.47 3.25
CA SER A 34 -1.45 16.61 2.93
C SER A 34 -2.90 16.23 2.62
N SER A 35 -3.21 14.95 2.62
CA SER A 35 -4.50 14.44 2.13
C SER A 35 -5.43 13.89 3.22
N GLY A 36 -4.99 13.92 4.48
CA GLY A 36 -5.76 13.39 5.59
C GLY A 36 -5.74 11.86 5.69
N ILE A 37 -6.10 11.34 6.87
CA ILE A 37 -6.16 9.90 7.13
C ILE A 37 -7.23 9.28 6.24
N GLY A 38 -6.90 8.17 5.62
CA GLY A 38 -7.85 7.43 4.83
C GLY A 38 -8.14 8.01 3.45
N ALA A 39 -7.49 9.09 3.06
CA ALA A 39 -7.58 9.62 1.71
C ALA A 39 -6.83 8.77 0.67
N GLY A 40 -5.99 7.83 1.12
CA GLY A 40 -5.25 6.93 0.23
C GLY A 40 -6.11 5.81 -0.35
N ASN A 41 -5.70 5.32 -1.51
CA ASN A 41 -6.40 4.27 -2.27
C ASN A 41 -6.53 2.94 -1.51
N SER A 42 -5.71 2.71 -0.48
CA SER A 42 -5.78 1.51 0.35
C SER A 42 -7.10 1.36 1.11
N ASN A 43 -7.90 2.43 1.22
CA ASN A 43 -9.24 2.36 1.82
C ASN A 43 -10.32 1.98 0.81
N LEU A 44 -9.96 1.98 -0.48
CA LEU A 44 -10.88 1.66 -1.57
C LEU A 44 -10.70 0.19 -1.95
N ASP A 45 -11.76 -0.57 -1.90
CA ASP A 45 -11.98 -1.86 -2.58
C ASP A 45 -10.85 -2.90 -2.53
N LEU A 46 -10.29 -3.15 -1.36
CA LEU A 46 -9.49 -4.34 -1.21
C LEU A 46 -10.38 -5.46 -0.69
N ALA A 47 -10.77 -6.36 -1.57
CA ALA A 47 -11.51 -7.58 -1.22
C ALA A 47 -10.74 -8.46 -0.23
N GLY A 48 -9.44 -8.20 -0.04
CA GLY A 48 -8.59 -8.90 0.90
C GLY A 48 -7.11 -8.64 0.70
N MET A 49 -6.32 -9.39 1.44
CA MET A 49 -4.87 -9.47 1.33
C MET A 49 -4.47 -10.88 0.92
N ALA A 50 -3.53 -11.02 0.00
CA ALA A 50 -2.95 -12.30 -0.32
C ALA A 50 -2.00 -12.72 0.81
N ALA A 51 -2.35 -13.79 1.52
CA ALA A 51 -1.52 -14.36 2.58
C ALA A 51 -1.57 -15.89 2.53
N SER A 52 -0.41 -16.50 2.48
CA SER A 52 -0.24 -17.95 2.45
C SER A 52 -0.19 -18.49 3.87
N ILE A 53 -0.94 -19.53 4.16
CA ILE A 53 -1.06 -20.11 5.52
C ILE A 53 -0.15 -21.29 5.76
N ASP A 54 0.58 -21.74 4.75
CA ASP A 54 1.55 -22.86 4.83
C ASP A 54 2.69 -22.66 3.80
N GLU A 55 3.73 -23.50 3.87
CA GLU A 55 4.90 -23.40 3.01
C GLU A 55 4.58 -23.67 1.53
N ILE A 56 3.66 -24.58 1.24
CA ILE A 56 3.27 -24.92 -0.14
C ILE A 56 2.57 -23.73 -0.78
N SER A 57 1.61 -23.14 -0.10
CA SER A 57 0.90 -21.94 -0.58
C SER A 57 1.82 -20.72 -0.63
N SER A 58 2.86 -20.63 0.23
CA SER A 58 3.86 -19.58 0.17
C SER A 58 4.73 -19.68 -1.09
N SER A 59 5.16 -20.87 -1.45
CA SER A 59 5.90 -21.11 -2.70
C SER A 59 5.05 -20.78 -3.93
N ALA A 60 3.80 -21.24 -3.97
CA ALA A 60 2.86 -20.92 -5.03
C ALA A 60 2.59 -19.41 -5.12
N HIS A 61 2.47 -18.72 -3.99
CA HIS A 61 2.29 -17.27 -3.94
C HIS A 61 3.48 -16.53 -4.57
N ARG A 62 4.69 -16.91 -4.22
CA ARG A 62 5.91 -16.36 -4.80
C ARG A 62 5.95 -16.59 -6.32
N ASP A 63 5.68 -17.81 -6.76
CA ASP A 63 5.77 -18.19 -8.17
C ASP A 63 4.72 -17.48 -9.03
N ASP A 64 3.49 -17.36 -8.53
CA ASP A 64 2.42 -16.57 -9.15
C ASP A 64 2.82 -15.08 -9.23
N THR A 65 3.40 -14.53 -8.16
CA THR A 65 3.85 -13.13 -8.12
C THR A 65 4.96 -12.86 -9.14
N ILE A 66 5.94 -13.76 -9.25
CA ILE A 66 7.02 -13.66 -10.24
C ILE A 66 6.46 -13.77 -11.65
N THR A 67 5.53 -14.70 -11.88
CA THR A 67 4.89 -14.89 -13.19
C THR A 67 4.11 -13.64 -13.60
N ALA A 68 3.33 -13.07 -12.69
CA ALA A 68 2.54 -11.85 -12.96
C ALA A 68 3.42 -10.63 -13.24
N GLY A 69 4.54 -10.49 -12.55
CA GLY A 69 5.46 -9.36 -12.74
C GLY A 69 6.46 -9.53 -13.91
N GLY A 70 6.57 -10.74 -14.46
CA GLY A 70 7.46 -11.04 -15.59
C GLY A 70 8.94 -10.83 -15.28
N GLU A 71 9.71 -10.49 -16.31
CA GLU A 71 11.18 -10.34 -16.22
C GLU A 71 11.64 -9.19 -15.32
N SER A 72 10.79 -8.18 -15.12
CA SER A 72 11.10 -7.02 -14.28
C SER A 72 10.93 -7.27 -12.78
N THR A 73 10.47 -8.46 -12.39
CA THR A 73 10.19 -8.79 -10.98
C THR A 73 11.48 -8.99 -10.18
N ASP A 74 11.61 -8.25 -9.08
CA ASP A 74 12.61 -8.56 -8.06
C ASP A 74 12.20 -9.86 -7.33
N LYS A 75 12.83 -10.97 -7.69
CA LYS A 75 12.53 -12.29 -7.15
C LYS A 75 12.85 -12.43 -5.66
N ILE A 76 13.84 -11.68 -5.17
CA ILE A 76 14.22 -11.69 -3.75
C ILE A 76 13.15 -10.96 -2.94
N ALA A 77 12.74 -9.79 -3.39
CA ALA A 77 11.65 -9.04 -2.76
C ALA A 77 10.33 -9.82 -2.78
N ALA A 78 9.98 -10.45 -3.92
CA ALA A 78 8.79 -11.28 -4.04
C ALA A 78 8.80 -12.45 -3.03
N ALA A 79 9.92 -13.18 -2.95
CA ALA A 79 10.06 -14.29 -2.00
C ALA A 79 9.89 -13.84 -0.55
N ARG A 80 10.50 -12.70 -0.19
CA ARG A 80 10.39 -12.13 1.15
C ARG A 80 8.95 -11.72 1.49
N VAL A 81 8.31 -10.94 0.63
CA VAL A 81 6.93 -10.45 0.86
C VAL A 81 5.95 -11.60 0.98
N CYS A 82 6.04 -12.60 0.08
CA CYS A 82 5.15 -13.77 0.11
C CYS A 82 5.38 -14.64 1.35
N GLY A 83 6.64 -14.77 1.79
CA GLY A 83 6.99 -15.54 3.00
C GLY A 83 6.55 -14.87 4.31
N GLU A 84 6.58 -13.53 4.38
CA GLU A 84 6.22 -12.77 5.57
C GLU A 84 4.70 -12.58 5.74
N GLY A 85 3.91 -12.84 4.71
CA GLY A 85 2.47 -12.51 4.65
C GLY A 85 1.65 -13.08 5.81
N VAL A 86 1.92 -14.31 6.23
CA VAL A 86 1.22 -14.94 7.38
C VAL A 86 1.54 -14.23 8.69
N GLY A 87 2.80 -13.87 8.90
CA GLY A 87 3.22 -13.15 10.10
C GLY A 87 2.55 -11.79 10.22
N VAL A 88 2.47 -11.07 9.10
CA VAL A 88 1.79 -9.77 9.02
C VAL A 88 0.29 -9.91 9.30
N LEU A 89 -0.36 -10.93 8.73
CA LEU A 89 -1.77 -11.17 8.96
C LEU A 89 -2.05 -11.47 10.44
N ALA A 90 -1.25 -12.33 11.06
CA ALA A 90 -1.36 -12.68 12.48
C ALA A 90 -1.12 -11.45 13.38
N GLU A 91 -0.21 -10.55 13.00
CA GLU A 91 0.02 -9.30 13.72
C GLU A 91 -1.21 -8.39 13.66
N LEU A 92 -1.79 -8.21 12.47
CA LEU A 92 -3.01 -7.42 12.30
C LEU A 92 -4.20 -7.99 13.08
N GLU A 93 -4.35 -9.32 13.13
CA GLU A 93 -5.37 -9.95 13.97
C GLU A 93 -5.14 -9.69 15.47
N ARG A 94 -3.92 -9.79 15.95
CA ARG A 94 -3.59 -9.43 17.35
C ARG A 94 -3.90 -7.96 17.67
N TRP A 95 -3.84 -7.09 16.68
CA TRP A 95 -4.20 -5.68 16.82
C TRP A 95 -5.69 -5.39 16.63
N GLY A 96 -6.49 -6.43 16.30
CA GLY A 96 -7.95 -6.34 16.23
C GLY A 96 -8.54 -6.40 14.83
N LEU A 97 -7.79 -6.83 13.80
CA LEU A 97 -8.37 -7.11 12.49
C LEU A 97 -9.23 -8.38 12.59
N VAL A 98 -10.53 -8.24 12.30
CA VAL A 98 -11.46 -9.37 12.30
C VAL A 98 -11.53 -9.94 10.89
N LEU A 99 -10.94 -11.10 10.69
CA LEU A 99 -10.98 -11.83 9.41
C LEU A 99 -12.25 -12.67 9.29
N ARG A 100 -12.76 -12.82 8.07
CA ARG A 100 -13.74 -13.87 7.77
C ARG A 100 -13.10 -15.24 8.01
N ARG A 101 -13.85 -16.15 8.60
CA ARG A 101 -13.38 -17.48 8.94
C ARG A 101 -14.22 -18.56 8.25
N ARG A 102 -13.59 -19.69 7.97
CA ARG A 102 -14.23 -20.93 7.54
C ARG A 102 -14.53 -21.83 8.75
N ASP A 103 -15.27 -22.89 8.53
CA ASP A 103 -15.46 -23.94 9.53
C ASP A 103 -14.09 -24.44 10.01
N GLY A 104 -13.96 -24.62 11.33
CA GLY A 104 -12.66 -24.94 11.98
C GLY A 104 -11.82 -23.73 12.39
N GLY A 105 -12.32 -22.50 12.22
CA GLY A 105 -11.72 -21.29 12.79
C GLY A 105 -10.54 -20.70 12.03
N LEU A 106 -10.10 -21.31 10.94
CA LEU A 106 -9.03 -20.76 10.09
C LEU A 106 -9.55 -19.57 9.24
N PRO A 107 -8.69 -18.61 8.88
CA PRO A 107 -9.07 -17.56 7.96
C PRO A 107 -9.65 -18.13 6.66
N HIS A 108 -10.73 -17.54 6.18
CA HIS A 108 -11.29 -17.87 4.87
C HIS A 108 -10.36 -17.35 3.80
N ALA A 109 -9.92 -18.21 2.89
CA ALA A 109 -9.12 -17.87 1.74
C ALA A 109 -9.92 -18.06 0.46
N SER A 110 -10.10 -16.99 -0.31
CA SER A 110 -10.79 -17.02 -1.60
C SER A 110 -9.82 -17.28 -2.74
N GLN A 111 -10.30 -17.98 -3.76
CA GLN A 111 -9.65 -18.12 -5.05
C GLN A 111 -9.96 -16.88 -5.89
N VAL A 112 -8.95 -16.24 -6.43
CA VAL A 112 -9.10 -15.13 -7.37
C VAL A 112 -8.20 -15.33 -8.59
N SER A 113 -8.52 -14.65 -9.68
CA SER A 113 -7.75 -14.72 -10.92
C SER A 113 -6.27 -14.36 -10.68
N GLY A 114 -5.36 -15.08 -11.33
CA GLY A 114 -3.91 -14.92 -11.18
C GLY A 114 -3.32 -15.64 -9.97
N HIS A 115 -4.14 -16.28 -9.13
CA HIS A 115 -3.67 -17.11 -8.03
C HIS A 115 -3.85 -18.59 -8.35
N SER A 116 -2.79 -19.37 -8.28
CA SER A 116 -2.84 -20.83 -8.47
C SER A 116 -3.49 -21.58 -7.29
N MET A 117 -3.53 -20.93 -6.10
CA MET A 117 -4.15 -21.47 -4.89
C MET A 117 -4.95 -20.39 -4.15
N PRO A 118 -6.04 -20.76 -3.42
CA PRO A 118 -6.77 -19.82 -2.59
C PRO A 118 -5.91 -19.18 -1.53
N ARG A 119 -5.79 -17.85 -1.52
CA ARG A 119 -4.99 -17.11 -0.53
C ARG A 119 -5.49 -15.71 -0.22
N LEU A 120 -6.51 -15.22 -0.92
CA LEU A 120 -7.07 -13.92 -0.62
C LEU A 120 -7.92 -13.99 0.64
N THR A 121 -7.49 -13.32 1.69
CA THR A 121 -8.16 -13.29 2.99
C THR A 121 -8.40 -11.86 3.47
N GLY A 122 -9.38 -11.68 4.35
CA GLY A 122 -9.73 -10.35 4.84
C GLY A 122 -11.13 -10.31 5.46
N CYS A 123 -11.70 -9.13 5.50
CA CYS A 123 -13.07 -8.85 5.95
C CYS A 123 -13.96 -8.27 4.82
N GLY A 124 -13.73 -8.69 3.59
CA GLY A 124 -14.42 -8.18 2.39
C GLY A 124 -13.94 -6.79 2.00
N ASP A 125 -14.82 -6.00 1.42
CA ASP A 125 -14.54 -4.63 0.91
C ASP A 125 -14.04 -3.66 2.00
N ALA A 126 -14.20 -4.03 3.27
CA ALA A 126 -13.70 -3.24 4.39
C ALA A 126 -12.24 -3.56 4.77
N THR A 127 -11.58 -4.50 4.10
CA THR A 127 -10.24 -4.98 4.50
C THR A 127 -9.22 -3.83 4.54
N GLY A 128 -9.10 -3.05 3.49
CA GLY A 128 -8.15 -1.93 3.43
C GLY A 128 -8.45 -0.86 4.48
N ARG A 129 -9.71 -0.47 4.62
CA ARG A 129 -10.15 0.51 5.61
C ARG A 129 -9.89 0.05 7.03
N ASN A 130 -10.22 -1.19 7.36
CA ASN A 130 -9.99 -1.73 8.72
C ASN A 130 -8.49 -1.88 9.01
N THR A 131 -7.69 -2.31 8.03
CA THR A 131 -6.23 -2.38 8.16
C THR A 131 -5.64 -1.00 8.44
N THR A 132 -6.05 0.02 7.67
CA THR A 132 -5.58 1.40 7.87
C THR A 132 -5.96 1.91 9.26
N ARG A 133 -7.22 1.73 9.68
CA ARG A 133 -7.70 2.13 11.01
C ARG A 133 -6.92 1.48 12.14
N ILE A 134 -6.67 0.19 12.06
CA ILE A 134 -5.91 -0.54 13.08
C ILE A 134 -4.47 -0.04 13.16
N LEU A 135 -3.81 0.13 12.02
CA LEU A 135 -2.45 0.65 11.98
C LEU A 135 -2.36 2.09 12.51
N GLU A 136 -3.38 2.90 12.25
CA GLU A 136 -3.47 4.23 12.81
C GLU A 136 -3.62 4.20 14.34
N GLU A 137 -4.50 3.35 14.88
CA GLU A 137 -4.62 3.15 16.32
C GLU A 137 -3.28 2.71 16.94
N GLN A 138 -2.54 1.83 16.27
CA GLN A 138 -1.23 1.39 16.75
C GLN A 138 -0.19 2.51 16.70
N ALA A 139 -0.20 3.35 15.68
CA ALA A 139 0.67 4.52 15.60
C ALA A 139 0.33 5.55 16.70
N MET A 140 -0.94 5.83 16.93
CA MET A 140 -1.41 6.71 18.00
C MET A 140 -1.02 6.19 19.40
N LYS A 141 -1.20 4.91 19.67
CA LYS A 141 -0.80 4.27 20.94
C LYS A 141 0.69 4.43 21.25
N ARG A 142 1.52 4.57 20.23
CA ARG A 142 2.98 4.77 20.33
C ARG A 142 3.38 6.25 20.31
N GLY A 143 2.42 7.16 20.29
CA GLY A 143 2.68 8.59 20.28
C GLY A 143 3.29 9.11 18.98
N VAL A 144 3.11 8.41 17.85
CA VAL A 144 3.58 8.87 16.55
C VAL A 144 2.90 10.20 16.20
N LEU A 145 3.73 11.24 15.97
CA LEU A 145 3.22 12.54 15.58
C LEU A 145 2.84 12.55 14.09
N ARG A 146 1.77 13.27 13.76
CA ARG A 146 1.32 13.54 12.39
C ARG A 146 1.29 15.03 12.12
N ARG A 147 1.75 15.38 10.92
CA ARG A 147 1.67 16.73 10.37
C ARG A 147 0.84 16.67 9.09
N ALA A 148 -0.49 16.72 9.27
CA ALA A 148 -1.48 16.70 8.18
C ALA A 148 -1.62 18.04 7.47
N ASP A 149 -1.00 19.07 8.01
CA ASP A 149 -0.91 20.43 7.48
C ASP A 149 0.24 20.61 6.48
N LEU A 150 1.14 19.63 6.36
CA LEU A 150 2.36 19.73 5.56
C LEU A 150 2.29 18.90 4.27
N ARG A 151 2.65 19.52 3.16
CA ARG A 151 2.87 18.86 1.88
C ARG A 151 4.34 18.84 1.52
N ALA A 152 4.95 17.66 1.47
CA ALA A 152 6.35 17.52 1.06
C ALA A 152 6.57 18.04 -0.37
N MET A 153 7.61 18.84 -0.58
CA MET A 153 7.94 19.47 -1.85
C MET A 153 9.25 18.96 -2.43
N SER A 154 10.29 18.77 -1.61
CA SER A 154 11.58 18.24 -2.04
C SER A 154 12.28 17.50 -0.94
N LEU A 155 13.20 16.61 -1.30
CA LEU A 155 14.20 16.06 -0.40
C LEU A 155 15.38 17.05 -0.30
N VAL A 156 15.88 17.26 0.90
CA VAL A 156 17.10 18.05 1.14
C VAL A 156 18.27 17.07 1.17
N MET A 157 19.19 17.22 0.22
CA MET A 157 20.32 16.32 0.05
C MET A 157 21.63 17.00 0.42
N ASP A 158 22.56 16.26 1.01
CA ASP A 158 23.95 16.62 1.23
C ASP A 158 24.81 15.52 0.60
N GLY A 159 25.29 15.76 -0.61
CA GLY A 159 25.84 14.70 -1.45
C GLY A 159 24.80 13.59 -1.68
N ASN A 160 25.15 12.36 -1.31
CA ASN A 160 24.26 11.19 -1.44
C ASN A 160 23.43 10.90 -0.16
N GLN A 161 23.43 11.81 0.82
CA GLN A 161 22.70 11.64 2.06
C GLN A 161 21.49 12.57 2.14
N VAL A 162 20.33 12.02 2.46
CA VAL A 162 19.18 12.85 2.80
C VAL A 162 19.38 13.49 4.18
N ARG A 163 19.03 14.79 4.31
CA ARG A 163 19.12 15.56 5.56
C ARG A 163 17.76 16.05 6.03
N GLY A 164 16.72 15.81 5.27
CA GLY A 164 15.36 16.24 5.59
C GLY A 164 14.54 16.51 4.34
N ILE A 165 13.56 17.37 4.51
CA ILE A 165 12.66 17.78 3.43
C ILE A 165 12.42 19.29 3.48
N THR A 166 11.99 19.86 2.35
CA THR A 166 11.16 21.07 2.35
C THR A 166 9.69 20.68 2.22
N ALA A 167 8.84 21.40 2.90
CA ALA A 167 7.40 21.18 2.86
C ALA A 167 6.65 22.51 2.77
N TYR A 168 5.53 22.50 2.10
CA TYR A 168 4.58 23.60 2.11
C TYR A 168 3.64 23.42 3.28
N ASP A 169 3.61 24.38 4.19
CA ASP A 169 2.67 24.44 5.30
C ASP A 169 1.37 25.07 4.81
N MET A 170 0.33 24.25 4.71
CA MET A 170 -0.97 24.67 4.21
C MET A 170 -1.73 25.60 5.17
N SER A 171 -1.32 25.64 6.46
CA SER A 171 -1.95 26.49 7.46
C SER A 171 -1.39 27.91 7.44
N SER A 172 -0.09 28.06 7.26
CA SER A 172 0.58 29.37 7.21
C SER A 172 0.79 29.90 5.77
N GLY A 173 0.77 29.01 4.77
CA GLY A 173 1.12 29.35 3.39
C GLY A 173 2.62 29.46 3.15
N GLU A 174 3.46 29.03 4.06
CA GLU A 174 4.91 29.17 4.00
C GLU A 174 5.60 27.85 3.58
N VAL A 175 6.81 27.98 3.06
CA VAL A 175 7.69 26.85 2.83
C VAL A 175 8.61 26.68 4.03
N VAL A 176 8.55 25.50 4.65
CA VAL A 176 9.33 25.18 5.84
C VAL A 176 10.34 24.07 5.58
N GLY A 177 11.49 24.14 6.27
CA GLY A 177 12.50 23.08 6.27
C GLY A 177 12.39 22.22 7.52
N ILE A 178 12.38 20.89 7.33
CA ILE A 178 12.35 19.93 8.43
C ILE A 178 13.56 19.01 8.30
N GLN A 179 14.37 18.94 9.34
CA GLN A 179 15.56 18.07 9.36
C GLN A 179 15.20 16.64 9.74
N SER A 180 15.91 15.68 9.15
CA SER A 180 15.86 14.28 9.61
C SER A 180 17.10 13.50 9.22
N LYS A 181 17.33 12.40 9.94
CA LYS A 181 18.42 11.45 9.65
C LYS A 181 18.08 10.53 8.48
N ALA A 182 16.78 10.27 8.28
CA ALA A 182 16.27 9.41 7.21
C ALA A 182 14.87 9.86 6.77
N VAL A 183 14.51 9.50 5.53
CA VAL A 183 13.17 9.73 4.96
C VAL A 183 12.66 8.44 4.34
N ILE A 184 11.42 8.05 4.68
CA ILE A 184 10.70 6.96 4.02
C ILE A 184 9.65 7.57 3.10
N LEU A 185 9.66 7.18 1.82
CA LEU A 185 8.64 7.54 0.84
C LEU A 185 7.60 6.42 0.79
N ALA A 186 6.41 6.66 1.33
CA ALA A 186 5.30 5.71 1.40
C ALA A 186 4.03 6.31 0.77
N THR A 187 4.19 6.98 -0.36
CA THR A 187 3.19 7.82 -1.03
C THR A 187 2.38 7.09 -2.09
N ALA A 188 2.35 5.76 -2.06
CA ALA A 188 1.82 4.90 -3.11
C ALA A 188 2.60 5.05 -4.44
N GLY A 189 2.02 4.59 -5.56
CA GLY A 189 2.68 4.61 -6.86
C GLY A 189 2.44 5.90 -7.65
N HIS A 190 2.70 5.81 -8.95
CA HIS A 190 2.60 6.92 -9.89
C HIS A 190 1.48 6.73 -10.94
N GLN A 191 0.80 5.60 -10.88
CA GLN A 191 -0.16 5.18 -11.90
C GLN A 191 -1.42 6.06 -11.95
N GLY A 192 -1.69 6.85 -10.91
CA GLY A 192 -2.80 7.81 -10.88
C GLY A 192 -2.70 8.97 -11.87
N ILE A 193 -1.59 9.07 -12.61
CA ILE A 193 -1.48 10.01 -13.74
C ILE A 193 -2.22 9.50 -15.00
N TRP A 194 -2.59 8.21 -15.06
CA TRP A 194 -3.42 7.65 -16.13
C TRP A 194 -4.86 7.46 -15.68
N SER A 195 -5.79 7.71 -16.57
CA SER A 195 -7.21 7.46 -16.31
C SER A 195 -7.48 5.97 -16.06
N GLY A 196 -8.38 5.65 -15.12
CA GLY A 196 -8.71 4.28 -14.76
C GLY A 196 -7.71 3.61 -13.81
N SER A 197 -6.71 4.33 -13.33
CA SER A 197 -5.83 3.86 -12.27
C SER A 197 -6.23 4.47 -10.93
N ALA A 198 -6.34 3.61 -9.91
CA ALA A 198 -6.64 4.00 -8.54
C ALA A 198 -5.39 4.15 -7.67
N ASN A 199 -4.21 4.35 -8.23
CA ASN A 199 -2.98 4.48 -7.49
C ASN A 199 -2.56 5.93 -7.29
N GLY A 200 -1.47 6.19 -6.52
CA GLY A 200 -0.99 7.53 -6.22
C GLY A 200 -0.55 8.32 -7.45
N ALA A 201 -0.50 9.65 -7.32
CA ALA A 201 -0.12 10.59 -8.37
C ALA A 201 1.41 10.74 -8.57
N GLY A 202 2.23 9.89 -7.97
CA GLY A 202 3.67 9.87 -8.18
C GLY A 202 4.49 10.82 -7.31
N LEU A 203 3.96 11.31 -6.21
CA LEU A 203 4.68 12.24 -5.34
C LEU A 203 6.05 11.69 -4.90
N GLY A 204 6.10 10.47 -4.35
CA GLY A 204 7.36 9.87 -3.91
C GLY A 204 8.35 9.64 -5.05
N SER A 205 7.86 9.17 -6.20
CA SER A 205 8.70 9.01 -7.40
C SER A 205 9.26 10.34 -7.88
N SER A 206 8.43 11.39 -7.87
CA SER A 206 8.86 12.75 -8.22
C SER A 206 9.91 13.29 -7.26
N LEU A 207 9.69 13.15 -5.94
CA LEU A 207 10.66 13.58 -4.92
C LEU A 207 12.01 12.85 -5.08
N ALA A 208 11.97 11.54 -5.29
CA ALA A 208 13.17 10.72 -5.48
C ALA A 208 13.92 11.11 -6.77
N ALA A 209 13.20 11.22 -7.89
CA ALA A 209 13.81 11.60 -9.18
C ALA A 209 14.44 12.99 -9.12
N SER A 210 13.76 13.97 -8.52
CA SER A 210 14.30 15.34 -8.36
C SER A 210 15.54 15.39 -7.47
N ALA A 211 15.71 14.42 -6.58
CA ALA A 211 16.90 14.25 -5.75
C ALA A 211 18.00 13.40 -6.42
N GLY A 212 17.84 13.03 -7.69
CA GLY A 212 18.83 12.24 -8.43
C GLY A 212 18.82 10.73 -8.10
N ILE A 213 17.79 10.24 -7.40
CA ILE A 213 17.65 8.82 -7.03
C ILE A 213 17.10 8.05 -8.22
N SER A 214 17.75 6.94 -8.57
CA SER A 214 17.28 6.06 -9.65
C SER A 214 15.96 5.40 -9.31
N LEU A 215 15.05 5.37 -10.28
CA LEU A 215 13.73 4.74 -10.16
C LEU A 215 13.66 3.45 -10.97
N SER A 216 12.92 2.47 -10.48
CA SER A 216 12.62 1.22 -11.18
C SER A 216 11.11 0.97 -11.24
N GLY A 217 10.68 0.06 -12.13
CA GLY A 217 9.28 -0.34 -12.21
C GLY A 217 8.32 0.71 -12.82
N LEU A 218 8.82 1.77 -13.41
CA LEU A 218 7.99 2.86 -13.97
C LEU A 218 7.15 2.41 -15.18
N ALA A 219 7.53 1.34 -15.87
CA ALA A 219 6.76 0.79 -16.98
C ALA A 219 5.50 0.04 -16.52
N ASN A 220 5.44 -0.34 -15.23
CA ASN A 220 4.31 -1.09 -14.70
C ASN A 220 3.13 -0.13 -14.44
N ASN A 221 2.11 -0.23 -15.28
CA ASN A 221 0.87 0.53 -15.14
C ASN A 221 -0.33 -0.41 -15.07
N PRO A 222 -0.53 -1.11 -13.93
CA PRO A 222 -1.70 -1.97 -13.76
C PRO A 222 -2.97 -1.13 -13.72
N THR A 223 -3.92 -1.46 -14.61
CA THR A 223 -5.27 -0.89 -14.60
C THR A 223 -6.24 -1.91 -14.03
N HIS A 224 -7.27 -1.43 -13.33
CA HIS A 224 -8.30 -2.34 -12.81
C HIS A 224 -9.13 -2.89 -13.98
N PRO A 225 -9.24 -4.23 -14.12
CA PRO A 225 -9.87 -4.84 -15.30
C PRO A 225 -11.39 -4.62 -15.35
N LEU A 226 -12.04 -4.31 -14.24
CA LEU A 226 -13.47 -4.13 -14.10
C LEU A 226 -13.84 -2.69 -13.71
N THR A 227 -13.20 -1.71 -14.32
CA THR A 227 -13.59 -0.30 -14.15
C THR A 227 -14.79 0.03 -15.00
N VAL A 228 -15.82 0.64 -14.41
CA VAL A 228 -17.01 1.10 -15.15
C VAL A 228 -16.63 2.31 -16.00
N ARG A 229 -16.77 2.15 -17.32
CA ARG A 229 -16.38 3.15 -18.30
C ARG A 229 -16.98 4.54 -18.02
N GLY A 230 -16.14 5.54 -17.97
CA GLY A 230 -16.55 6.95 -17.72
C GLY A 230 -16.77 7.28 -16.25
N THR A 231 -16.35 6.40 -15.36
CA THR A 231 -16.39 6.59 -13.90
C THR A 231 -15.09 6.09 -13.27
N ASP A 232 -14.87 6.41 -11.98
CA ASP A 232 -13.80 5.83 -11.17
C ASP A 232 -14.28 4.62 -10.35
N LEU A 233 -15.46 4.08 -10.69
CA LEU A 233 -16.04 2.92 -10.00
C LEU A 233 -15.39 1.64 -10.48
N ASN A 234 -14.75 0.92 -9.56
CA ASN A 234 -14.21 -0.40 -9.78
C ASN A 234 -15.14 -1.47 -9.18
N ILE A 235 -15.44 -2.51 -9.97
CA ILE A 235 -16.17 -3.67 -9.48
C ILE A 235 -15.16 -4.66 -8.94
N SER A 236 -15.38 -5.18 -7.73
CA SER A 236 -14.46 -6.16 -7.12
C SER A 236 -14.23 -7.37 -8.02
N ILE A 237 -12.97 -7.77 -8.19
CA ILE A 237 -12.59 -8.99 -8.92
C ILE A 237 -13.16 -10.25 -8.28
N ASP A 238 -13.45 -10.23 -6.97
CA ASP A 238 -14.12 -11.31 -6.23
C ASP A 238 -15.45 -11.75 -6.87
N VAL A 239 -16.10 -10.85 -7.61
CA VAL A 239 -17.32 -11.17 -8.38
C VAL A 239 -17.05 -12.29 -9.38
N LEU A 240 -15.89 -12.33 -10.02
CA LEU A 240 -15.52 -13.39 -10.96
C LEU A 240 -15.27 -14.72 -10.24
N GLY A 241 -14.58 -14.68 -9.10
CA GLY A 241 -14.37 -15.85 -8.24
C GLY A 241 -15.67 -16.42 -7.66
N SER A 242 -16.71 -15.57 -7.53
CA SER A 242 -18.04 -15.94 -7.06
C SER A 242 -19.00 -16.39 -8.18
N GLY A 243 -18.49 -16.59 -9.40
CA GLY A 243 -19.28 -17.05 -10.55
C GLY A 243 -19.82 -15.93 -11.43
N GLY A 244 -19.43 -14.67 -11.17
CA GLY A 244 -19.72 -13.55 -12.06
C GLY A 244 -19.05 -13.73 -13.43
N ARG A 245 -19.64 -13.18 -14.48
CA ARG A 245 -19.10 -13.26 -15.84
C ARG A 245 -19.10 -11.90 -16.51
N VAL A 246 -18.03 -11.63 -17.24
CA VAL A 246 -17.94 -10.44 -18.10
C VAL A 246 -18.40 -10.84 -19.50
N ARG A 247 -19.42 -10.16 -20.00
CA ARG A 247 -20.00 -10.44 -21.32
C ARG A 247 -19.95 -9.22 -22.23
N LYS A 248 -19.78 -9.47 -23.53
CA LYS A 248 -20.04 -8.47 -24.56
C LYS A 248 -21.52 -8.13 -24.60
N SER A 249 -21.88 -7.00 -25.22
CA SER A 249 -23.28 -6.66 -25.48
C SER A 249 -24.04 -7.70 -26.33
N SER A 250 -23.29 -8.52 -27.07
CA SER A 250 -23.82 -9.68 -27.81
C SER A 250 -24.21 -10.88 -26.92
N GLY A 251 -23.88 -10.86 -25.62
CA GLY A 251 -24.08 -11.98 -24.69
C GLY A 251 -22.91 -12.98 -24.64
N GLU A 252 -21.91 -12.84 -25.49
CA GLU A 252 -20.73 -13.70 -25.51
C GLU A 252 -19.81 -13.40 -24.31
N ASP A 253 -19.29 -14.44 -23.65
CA ASP A 253 -18.35 -14.27 -22.54
C ASP A 253 -17.01 -13.67 -23.05
N VAL A 254 -16.48 -12.67 -22.35
CA VAL A 254 -15.21 -11.99 -22.72
C VAL A 254 -14.01 -12.76 -22.14
N ALA A 255 -14.21 -13.36 -20.98
CA ALA A 255 -13.23 -14.21 -20.31
C ALA A 255 -13.96 -15.31 -19.53
N SER A 256 -13.47 -16.49 -19.63
CA SER A 256 -13.91 -17.67 -18.86
C SER A 256 -12.85 -17.99 -17.79
#